data_d4d104ebc86fe20ac1bd9758e92d45c1
#
_entry.id   d4d104ebc86fe20ac1bd9758e92d45c1
#
_cell.length_a   1.000
_cell.length_b   1.000
_cell.length_c   1.000
_cell.angle_alpha   90.00
_cell.angle_beta   90.00
_cell.angle_gamma   90.00
#
_symmetry.space_group_name_H-M   'P 1'
#
loop_
_entity.id
_entity.type
_entity.pdbx_description
1 polymer ?
#
loop_
_entity_poly.entity_id
_entity_poly.type
_entity_poly.pdbx_seq_one_letter_code
_entity_poly.pdbx_strand_id
1 'polypeptide(L)'
;MPHTQTARPRRAVSFPDTERAAWLRLSLTRGIGPAAARTLLAAFGPPEDVFAANRSALAQVVGATAAARLLAPDPERERAVEQALEWAARPGHRLLSLIDPDYSGPLLHTADPPVLLYARGAPEALRRPCLAIVGSRTPTAGGARTATAFARTLADTGLVIASGLARGIDSAAHVGALSRAGGTIAVLGTGVDAVYPPENRSLADAIAEGGGVVLSEMPLGSGPRKSGFPRRNRVIAGLSLGVLVVEAALRSGSLITARLAAEAGRDVFAIPGSIHSPLSRGCHLLIKQGARLVECAQDVLSELPQFAPGAGPLPRSGGPPGAAAPDPDPLLSLMGWDPQGIDSLVALGAGDGRNIAARLLELELTGRVDRLTDGRYQRRA
;
A
#
# COMPACT_ATOMS: atom_id res chain seq x y z
N MET A 1 39.24 -19.43 16.47
CA MET A 1 38.84 -18.16 15.82
C MET A 1 38.08 -18.52 14.55
N PRO A 2 36.72 -18.41 14.51
CA PRO A 2 35.99 -18.65 13.26
C PRO A 2 36.01 -17.37 12.43
N HIS A 3 36.41 -17.51 11.18
CA HIS A 3 36.40 -16.45 10.17
C HIS A 3 34.97 -16.06 9.82
N THR A 4 34.55 -14.86 10.21
CA THR A 4 33.36 -14.20 9.71
C THR A 4 33.59 -13.83 8.24
N GLN A 5 33.04 -14.62 7.32
CA GLN A 5 32.90 -14.23 5.93
C GLN A 5 31.85 -13.13 5.83
N THR A 6 32.29 -11.91 5.72
CA THR A 6 31.46 -10.77 5.30
C THR A 6 30.96 -11.04 3.88
N ALA A 7 29.67 -11.29 3.74
CA ALA A 7 29.01 -11.42 2.44
C ALA A 7 29.21 -10.09 1.66
N ARG A 8 29.95 -10.14 0.57
CA ARG A 8 30.09 -9.01 -0.36
C ARG A 8 28.71 -8.65 -0.91
N PRO A 9 28.34 -7.35 -0.96
CA PRO A 9 27.11 -6.94 -1.60
C PRO A 9 27.14 -7.39 -3.07
N ARG A 10 26.15 -8.20 -3.48
CA ARG A 10 25.96 -8.57 -4.88
C ARG A 10 25.75 -7.28 -5.68
N ARG A 11 26.63 -7.01 -6.64
CA ARG A 11 26.48 -5.93 -7.61
C ARG A 11 25.09 -6.04 -8.24
N ALA A 12 24.33 -4.94 -8.25
CA ALA A 12 23.10 -4.82 -9.02
C ALA A 12 23.43 -5.21 -10.48
N VAL A 13 22.73 -6.21 -11.01
CA VAL A 13 22.86 -6.60 -12.43
C VAL A 13 22.23 -5.44 -13.20
N SER A 14 23.06 -4.63 -13.85
CA SER A 14 22.60 -3.57 -14.74
C SER A 14 22.39 -4.19 -16.11
N PHE A 15 21.13 -4.33 -16.53
CA PHE A 15 20.80 -4.75 -17.89
C PHE A 15 21.28 -3.72 -18.91
N PRO A 16 21.74 -4.12 -20.11
CA PRO A 16 22.03 -3.22 -21.21
C PRO A 16 20.80 -2.36 -21.57
N ASP A 17 21.00 -1.13 -22.03
CA ASP A 17 19.91 -0.24 -22.41
C ASP A 17 19.04 -0.82 -23.54
N THR A 18 19.59 -1.67 -24.38
CA THR A 18 18.86 -2.41 -25.44
C THR A 18 17.83 -3.36 -24.84
N GLU A 19 18.18 -4.11 -23.81
CA GLU A 19 17.26 -5.03 -23.13
C GLU A 19 16.16 -4.27 -22.39
N ARG A 20 16.51 -3.21 -21.67
CA ARG A 20 15.52 -2.33 -21.02
C ARG A 20 14.55 -1.72 -22.02
N ALA A 21 15.06 -1.29 -23.18
CA ALA A 21 14.22 -0.75 -24.26
C ALA A 21 13.22 -1.80 -24.77
N ALA A 22 13.61 -3.07 -24.88
CA ALA A 22 12.70 -4.14 -25.30
C ALA A 22 11.60 -4.41 -24.28
N TRP A 23 11.92 -4.44 -22.97
CA TRP A 23 10.92 -4.51 -21.90
C TRP A 23 9.95 -3.33 -21.92
N LEU A 24 10.45 -2.11 -22.13
CA LEU A 24 9.62 -0.91 -22.25
C LEU A 24 8.71 -0.99 -23.48
N ARG A 25 9.23 -1.34 -24.65
CA ARG A 25 8.43 -1.51 -25.86
C ARG A 25 7.30 -2.50 -25.66
N LEU A 26 7.58 -3.64 -25.02
CA LEU A 26 6.55 -4.64 -24.71
C LEU A 26 5.47 -4.08 -23.79
N SER A 27 5.85 -3.41 -22.70
CA SER A 27 4.93 -2.84 -21.71
C SER A 27 4.10 -1.66 -22.25
N LEU A 28 4.67 -0.89 -23.18
CA LEU A 28 4.05 0.29 -23.77
C LEU A 28 3.23 -0.01 -25.04
N THR A 29 3.28 -1.25 -25.55
CA THR A 29 2.51 -1.63 -26.75
C THR A 29 1.02 -1.62 -26.43
N ARG A 30 0.25 -0.79 -27.14
CA ARG A 30 -1.20 -0.65 -26.96
C ARG A 30 -1.91 -1.98 -27.22
N GLY A 31 -2.72 -2.45 -26.27
CA GLY A 31 -3.47 -3.70 -26.35
C GLY A 31 -2.70 -4.93 -25.90
N ILE A 32 -1.44 -4.78 -25.46
CA ILE A 32 -0.70 -5.80 -24.73
C ILE A 32 -0.78 -5.48 -23.24
N GLY A 33 -1.68 -6.17 -22.56
CA GLY A 33 -1.73 -6.11 -21.08
C GLY A 33 -0.76 -7.11 -20.46
N PRO A 34 -0.58 -7.08 -19.13
CA PRO A 34 0.36 -7.98 -18.44
C PRO A 34 0.13 -9.46 -18.75
N ALA A 35 -1.12 -9.92 -18.81
CA ALA A 35 -1.43 -11.33 -19.14
C ALA A 35 -0.96 -11.70 -20.57
N ALA A 36 -1.25 -10.87 -21.57
CA ALA A 36 -0.78 -11.09 -22.94
C ALA A 36 0.75 -11.03 -23.04
N ALA A 37 1.38 -10.09 -22.36
CA ALA A 37 2.83 -9.99 -22.32
C ALA A 37 3.47 -11.26 -21.71
N ARG A 38 2.91 -11.79 -20.60
CA ARG A 38 3.38 -13.05 -20.00
C ARG A 38 3.23 -14.24 -20.96
N THR A 39 2.11 -14.31 -21.68
CA THR A 39 1.91 -15.39 -22.67
C THR A 39 2.95 -15.30 -23.78
N LEU A 40 3.28 -14.09 -24.25
CA LEU A 40 4.35 -13.85 -25.22
C LEU A 40 5.72 -14.26 -24.69
N LEU A 41 6.07 -13.85 -23.47
CA LEU A 41 7.35 -14.19 -22.82
C LEU A 41 7.45 -15.71 -22.59
N ALA A 42 6.37 -16.36 -22.23
CA ALA A 42 6.34 -17.83 -22.07
C ALA A 42 6.52 -18.58 -23.41
N ALA A 43 6.02 -18.01 -24.51
CA ALA A 43 6.06 -18.64 -25.82
C ALA A 43 7.38 -18.38 -26.58
N PHE A 44 7.97 -17.21 -26.43
CA PHE A 44 9.09 -16.76 -27.25
C PHE A 44 10.36 -16.47 -26.46
N GLY A 45 10.32 -16.41 -25.11
CA GLY A 45 11.46 -15.99 -24.30
C GLY A 45 11.47 -14.49 -24.00
N PRO A 46 12.65 -13.86 -23.85
CA PRO A 46 12.80 -12.45 -23.52
C PRO A 46 12.18 -11.53 -24.58
N PRO A 47 11.93 -10.25 -24.24
CA PRO A 47 11.24 -9.32 -25.15
C PRO A 47 11.92 -9.16 -26.53
N GLU A 48 13.24 -9.28 -26.61
CA GLU A 48 13.99 -9.22 -27.86
C GLU A 48 13.54 -10.33 -28.82
N ASP A 49 13.36 -11.56 -28.31
CA ASP A 49 12.91 -12.71 -29.09
C ASP A 49 11.44 -12.56 -29.50
N VAL A 50 10.62 -11.94 -28.63
CA VAL A 50 9.23 -11.58 -28.99
C VAL A 50 9.20 -10.63 -30.20
N PHE A 51 10.05 -9.60 -30.22
CA PHE A 51 10.10 -8.65 -31.32
C PHE A 51 10.80 -9.21 -32.58
N ALA A 52 11.64 -10.22 -32.45
CA ALA A 52 12.26 -10.94 -33.57
C ALA A 52 11.32 -11.98 -34.21
N ALA A 53 10.24 -12.38 -33.50
CA ALA A 53 9.31 -13.38 -33.98
C ALA A 53 8.48 -12.89 -35.19
N ASN A 54 8.13 -13.79 -36.09
CA ASN A 54 7.30 -13.45 -37.24
C ASN A 54 5.84 -13.20 -36.85
N ARG A 55 5.14 -12.38 -37.65
CA ARG A 55 3.77 -11.96 -37.41
C ARG A 55 2.78 -13.12 -37.23
N SER A 56 2.96 -14.22 -37.99
CA SER A 56 2.07 -15.39 -37.91
C SER A 56 2.17 -16.07 -36.56
N ALA A 57 3.40 -16.29 -36.06
CA ALA A 57 3.64 -16.90 -34.75
C ALA A 57 3.09 -16.03 -33.63
N LEU A 58 3.33 -14.71 -33.66
CA LEU A 58 2.75 -13.78 -32.70
C LEU A 58 1.21 -13.80 -32.73
N ALA A 59 0.61 -13.85 -33.91
CA ALA A 59 -0.83 -13.86 -34.08
C ALA A 59 -1.50 -15.13 -33.48
N GLN A 60 -0.82 -16.26 -33.49
CA GLN A 60 -1.30 -17.48 -32.84
C GLN A 60 -1.39 -17.34 -31.31
N VAL A 61 -0.52 -16.51 -30.70
CA VAL A 61 -0.44 -16.34 -29.25
C VAL A 61 -1.36 -15.20 -28.75
N VAL A 62 -1.36 -14.04 -29.43
CA VAL A 62 -2.06 -12.84 -28.93
C VAL A 62 -3.12 -12.31 -29.90
N GLY A 63 -3.35 -12.99 -31.02
CA GLY A 63 -4.28 -12.58 -32.07
C GLY A 63 -3.68 -11.59 -33.06
N ALA A 64 -4.27 -11.53 -34.26
CA ALA A 64 -3.73 -10.79 -35.40
C ALA A 64 -3.57 -9.28 -35.13
N THR A 65 -4.53 -8.67 -34.41
CA THR A 65 -4.52 -7.25 -34.10
C THR A 65 -3.37 -6.86 -33.17
N ALA A 66 -3.15 -7.65 -32.11
CA ALA A 66 -2.07 -7.40 -31.14
C ALA A 66 -0.70 -7.66 -31.78
N ALA A 67 -0.57 -8.74 -32.59
CA ALA A 67 0.66 -9.04 -33.32
C ALA A 67 1.03 -7.92 -34.32
N ALA A 68 0.04 -7.36 -35.01
CA ALA A 68 0.28 -6.22 -35.89
C ALA A 68 0.78 -4.99 -35.13
N ARG A 69 0.22 -4.69 -33.95
CA ARG A 69 0.65 -3.55 -33.13
C ARG A 69 2.05 -3.74 -32.55
N LEU A 70 2.44 -4.95 -32.17
CA LEU A 70 3.79 -5.25 -31.70
C LEU A 70 4.84 -4.88 -32.75
N LEU A 71 4.61 -5.27 -34.00
CA LEU A 71 5.58 -5.11 -35.08
C LEU A 71 5.48 -3.77 -35.83
N ALA A 72 4.37 -3.03 -35.63
CA ALA A 72 4.20 -1.74 -36.30
C ALA A 72 5.19 -0.70 -35.75
N PRO A 73 5.80 0.12 -36.60
CA PRO A 73 6.50 1.32 -36.16
C PRO A 73 5.55 2.22 -35.35
N ASP A 74 5.97 2.65 -34.20
CA ASP A 74 5.20 3.55 -33.31
C ASP A 74 6.14 4.62 -32.74
N PRO A 75 6.24 5.80 -33.39
CA PRO A 75 7.11 6.88 -32.96
C PRO A 75 6.75 7.45 -31.58
N GLU A 76 5.47 7.34 -31.16
CA GLU A 76 5.06 7.77 -29.81
C GLU A 76 5.60 6.78 -28.76
N ARG A 77 5.52 5.47 -29.04
CA ARG A 77 6.10 4.44 -28.21
C ARG A 77 7.61 4.60 -28.06
N GLU A 78 8.34 4.80 -29.18
CA GLU A 78 9.79 4.95 -29.13
C GLU A 78 10.21 6.19 -28.33
N ARG A 79 9.52 7.34 -28.51
CA ARG A 79 9.75 8.52 -27.65
C ARG A 79 9.49 8.24 -26.17
N ALA A 80 8.44 7.49 -25.84
CA ALA A 80 8.16 7.10 -24.45
C ALA A 80 9.23 6.15 -23.89
N VAL A 81 9.81 5.28 -24.73
CA VAL A 81 10.95 4.42 -24.34
C VAL A 81 12.17 5.28 -24.02
N GLU A 82 12.54 6.22 -24.90
CA GLU A 82 13.67 7.13 -24.69
C GLU A 82 13.51 7.93 -23.39
N GLN A 83 12.34 8.54 -23.18
CA GLN A 83 12.02 9.28 -21.95
C GLN A 83 12.12 8.40 -20.68
N ALA A 84 11.69 7.13 -20.77
CA ALA A 84 11.77 6.21 -19.64
C ALA A 84 13.21 5.79 -19.33
N LEU A 85 14.05 5.61 -20.35
CA LEU A 85 15.49 5.34 -20.19
C LEU A 85 16.22 6.54 -19.59
N GLU A 86 15.97 7.74 -20.09
CA GLU A 86 16.52 8.98 -19.53
C GLU A 86 16.09 9.19 -18.07
N TRP A 87 14.82 8.90 -17.75
CA TRP A 87 14.32 8.96 -16.40
C TRP A 87 15.03 7.95 -15.49
N ALA A 88 15.22 6.71 -15.95
CA ALA A 88 15.86 5.64 -15.21
C ALA A 88 17.38 5.85 -15.00
N ALA A 89 18.02 6.69 -15.82
CA ALA A 89 19.43 7.06 -15.66
C ALA A 89 19.66 8.00 -14.46
N ARG A 90 18.62 8.60 -13.89
CA ARG A 90 18.75 9.50 -12.72
C ARG A 90 19.01 8.70 -11.44
N PRO A 91 19.79 9.24 -10.49
CA PRO A 91 20.00 8.60 -9.19
C PRO A 91 18.68 8.27 -8.48
N GLY A 92 18.61 7.07 -7.90
CA GLY A 92 17.41 6.61 -7.18
C GLY A 92 16.23 6.22 -8.08
N HIS A 93 16.38 6.22 -9.40
CA HIS A 93 15.35 5.79 -10.35
C HIS A 93 15.72 4.43 -10.96
N ARG A 94 14.76 3.53 -11.05
CA ARG A 94 14.94 2.18 -11.59
C ARG A 94 13.73 1.73 -12.41
N LEU A 95 14.00 0.94 -13.43
CA LEU A 95 13.01 0.11 -14.13
C LEU A 95 13.22 -1.33 -13.66
N LEU A 96 12.16 -1.97 -13.19
CA LEU A 96 12.18 -3.34 -12.71
C LEU A 96 11.30 -4.20 -13.61
N SER A 97 11.91 -5.13 -14.34
CA SER A 97 11.22 -6.14 -15.13
C SER A 97 10.95 -7.40 -14.31
N LEU A 98 10.16 -8.33 -14.83
CA LEU A 98 9.85 -9.60 -14.18
C LEU A 98 11.06 -10.44 -13.81
N ILE A 99 12.19 -10.27 -14.49
CA ILE A 99 13.44 -11.00 -14.27
C ILE A 99 14.43 -10.26 -13.38
N ASP A 100 14.10 -9.03 -12.97
CA ASP A 100 14.97 -8.24 -12.09
C ASP A 100 15.07 -8.90 -10.71
N PRO A 101 16.27 -9.07 -10.13
CA PRO A 101 16.44 -9.67 -8.80
C PRO A 101 15.77 -8.88 -7.67
N ASP A 102 15.47 -7.60 -7.88
CA ASP A 102 14.74 -6.76 -6.93
C ASP A 102 13.22 -6.80 -7.16
N TYR A 103 12.73 -7.52 -8.17
CA TYR A 103 11.29 -7.70 -8.34
C TYR A 103 10.71 -8.56 -7.21
N SER A 104 9.54 -8.16 -6.68
CA SER A 104 8.90 -8.86 -5.55
C SER A 104 8.50 -10.29 -5.91
N GLY A 105 9.02 -11.27 -5.16
CA GLY A 105 8.63 -12.67 -5.33
C GLY A 105 7.12 -12.90 -5.14
N PRO A 106 6.48 -12.42 -4.06
CA PRO A 106 5.04 -12.50 -3.89
C PRO A 106 4.24 -11.92 -5.05
N LEU A 107 4.65 -10.77 -5.61
CA LEU A 107 3.98 -10.14 -6.75
C LEU A 107 4.14 -10.95 -8.04
N LEU A 108 5.30 -11.55 -8.26
CA LEU A 108 5.59 -12.39 -9.43
C LEU A 108 4.66 -13.62 -9.51
N HIS A 109 4.24 -14.15 -8.34
CA HIS A 109 3.36 -15.32 -8.26
C HIS A 109 1.86 -14.98 -8.37
N THR A 110 1.49 -13.72 -8.57
CA THR A 110 0.08 -13.36 -8.82
C THR A 110 -0.35 -13.74 -10.24
N ALA A 111 -1.65 -13.80 -10.46
CA ALA A 111 -2.20 -14.12 -11.78
C ALA A 111 -1.80 -13.13 -12.87
N ASP A 112 -1.60 -11.86 -12.50
CA ASP A 112 -1.37 -10.74 -13.43
C ASP A 112 -0.28 -9.79 -12.90
N PRO A 113 1.01 -10.24 -12.75
CA PRO A 113 2.09 -9.38 -12.30
C PRO A 113 2.43 -8.31 -13.36
N PRO A 114 2.74 -7.06 -12.95
CA PRO A 114 3.25 -6.04 -13.86
C PRO A 114 4.49 -6.51 -14.60
N VAL A 115 4.51 -6.38 -15.91
CA VAL A 115 5.68 -6.75 -16.74
C VAL A 115 6.88 -5.87 -16.44
N LEU A 116 6.59 -4.60 -16.12
CA LEU A 116 7.58 -3.57 -15.80
C LEU A 116 7.02 -2.66 -14.72
N LEU A 117 7.87 -2.29 -13.77
CA LEU A 117 7.61 -1.30 -12.73
C LEU A 117 8.61 -0.16 -12.81
N TYR A 118 8.11 1.06 -12.70
CA TYR A 118 8.91 2.25 -12.45
C TYR A 118 9.09 2.40 -10.94
N ALA A 119 10.31 2.48 -10.47
CA ALA A 119 10.66 2.59 -9.06
C ALA A 119 11.49 3.84 -8.78
N ARG A 120 11.13 4.60 -7.75
CA ARG A 120 11.91 5.74 -7.23
C ARG A 120 12.18 5.52 -5.76
N GLY A 121 13.45 5.51 -5.37
CA GLY A 121 13.92 5.22 -4.01
C GLY A 121 14.72 3.91 -3.93
N ALA A 122 14.51 3.12 -2.87
CA ALA A 122 15.22 1.89 -2.55
C ALA A 122 14.42 0.63 -2.96
N PRO A 123 14.58 0.10 -4.18
CA PRO A 123 13.79 -1.05 -4.66
C PRO A 123 14.08 -2.35 -3.90
N GLU A 124 15.18 -2.44 -3.18
CA GLU A 124 15.53 -3.58 -2.31
C GLU A 124 14.45 -3.86 -1.25
N ALA A 125 13.66 -2.85 -0.90
CA ALA A 125 12.50 -2.98 -0.01
C ALA A 125 11.46 -4.01 -0.54
N LEU A 126 11.39 -4.22 -1.86
CA LEU A 126 10.46 -5.16 -2.51
C LEU A 126 10.77 -6.64 -2.22
N ARG A 127 11.99 -6.95 -1.79
CA ARG A 127 12.40 -8.32 -1.43
C ARG A 127 12.05 -8.70 0.00
N ARG A 128 11.62 -7.72 0.80
CA ARG A 128 11.33 -7.91 2.22
C ARG A 128 9.86 -8.26 2.42
N PRO A 129 9.53 -8.99 3.51
CA PRO A 129 8.15 -9.24 3.88
C PRO A 129 7.34 -7.94 3.97
N CYS A 130 6.18 -7.92 3.35
CA CYS A 130 5.37 -6.72 3.21
C CYS A 130 3.93 -6.97 3.68
N LEU A 131 3.34 -5.99 4.38
CA LEU A 131 1.93 -5.95 4.73
C LEU A 131 1.29 -4.69 4.14
N ALA A 132 0.12 -4.83 3.51
CA ALA A 132 -0.63 -3.68 3.06
C ALA A 132 -1.50 -3.10 4.18
N ILE A 133 -1.54 -1.76 4.31
CA ILE A 133 -2.51 -1.06 5.15
C ILE A 133 -3.31 -0.11 4.28
N VAL A 134 -4.63 -0.31 4.25
CA VAL A 134 -5.54 0.46 3.39
C VAL A 134 -6.81 0.87 4.16
N GLY A 135 -7.55 1.85 3.62
CA GLY A 135 -8.80 2.24 4.25
C GLY A 135 -9.47 3.46 3.63
N SER A 136 -10.23 4.17 4.47
CA SER A 136 -10.97 5.37 4.10
C SER A 136 -10.05 6.51 3.67
N ARG A 137 -10.46 7.27 2.65
CA ARG A 137 -9.80 8.51 2.25
C ARG A 137 -10.15 9.71 3.15
N THR A 138 -11.22 9.56 3.92
CA THR A 138 -11.69 10.51 4.92
C THR A 138 -11.95 9.77 6.23
N PRO A 139 -10.88 9.28 6.89
CA PRO A 139 -11.00 8.53 8.13
C PRO A 139 -11.42 9.43 9.27
N THR A 140 -11.83 8.82 10.37
CA THR A 140 -11.89 9.52 11.65
C THR A 140 -10.48 9.86 12.13
N ALA A 141 -10.35 10.81 13.06
CA ALA A 141 -9.07 11.10 13.69
C ALA A 141 -8.52 9.84 14.43
N GLY A 142 -9.41 9.06 15.05
CA GLY A 142 -9.08 7.77 15.66
C GLY A 142 -8.54 6.76 14.64
N GLY A 143 -9.23 6.58 13.52
CA GLY A 143 -8.80 5.69 12.44
C GLY A 143 -7.43 6.05 11.86
N ALA A 144 -7.16 7.34 11.66
CA ALA A 144 -5.85 7.80 11.20
C ALA A 144 -4.75 7.50 12.23
N ARG A 145 -4.98 7.76 13.53
CA ARG A 145 -4.03 7.40 14.59
C ARG A 145 -3.79 5.90 14.66
N THR A 146 -4.85 5.10 14.59
CA THR A 146 -4.77 3.65 14.57
C THR A 146 -3.92 3.15 13.41
N ALA A 147 -4.14 3.65 12.18
CA ALA A 147 -3.33 3.29 11.01
C ALA A 147 -1.84 3.63 11.23
N THR A 148 -1.55 4.82 11.78
CA THR A 148 -0.18 5.24 12.10
C THR A 148 0.46 4.34 13.15
N ALA A 149 -0.25 3.98 14.21
CA ALA A 149 0.24 3.14 15.29
C ALA A 149 0.52 1.71 14.81
N PHE A 150 -0.42 1.09 14.08
CA PHE A 150 -0.22 -0.23 13.47
C PHE A 150 0.97 -0.23 12.51
N ALA A 151 1.04 0.76 11.60
CA ALA A 151 2.13 0.85 10.64
C ALA A 151 3.49 0.98 11.33
N ARG A 152 3.57 1.79 12.40
CA ARG A 152 4.78 1.97 13.20
C ARG A 152 5.22 0.66 13.85
N THR A 153 4.33 0.04 14.62
CA THR A 153 4.63 -1.20 15.36
C THR A 153 5.04 -2.33 14.43
N LEU A 154 4.30 -2.51 13.31
CA LEU A 154 4.62 -3.55 12.34
C LEU A 154 5.94 -3.26 11.59
N ALA A 155 6.21 -2.00 11.25
CA ALA A 155 7.48 -1.63 10.63
C ALA A 155 8.67 -1.76 11.57
N ASP A 156 8.50 -1.57 12.87
CA ASP A 156 9.55 -1.79 13.88
C ASP A 156 9.97 -3.28 13.96
N THR A 157 9.10 -4.22 13.60
CA THR A 157 9.43 -5.66 13.48
C THR A 157 10.18 -6.02 12.20
N GLY A 158 10.37 -5.06 11.30
CA GLY A 158 11.01 -5.27 10.01
C GLY A 158 10.06 -5.53 8.85
N LEU A 159 8.73 -5.59 9.06
CA LEU A 159 7.74 -5.62 7.99
C LEU A 159 7.77 -4.31 7.19
N VAL A 160 7.75 -4.42 5.87
CA VAL A 160 7.54 -3.27 5.00
C VAL A 160 6.04 -2.95 4.93
N ILE A 161 5.66 -1.70 5.05
CA ILE A 161 4.26 -1.30 4.93
C ILE A 161 3.97 -0.81 3.51
N ALA A 162 3.11 -1.51 2.78
CA ALA A 162 2.65 -1.07 1.47
C ALA A 162 1.32 -0.32 1.58
N SER A 163 1.17 0.74 0.80
CA SER A 163 -0.10 1.42 0.63
C SER A 163 -0.17 2.22 -0.67
N GLY A 164 -1.30 2.87 -0.91
CA GLY A 164 -1.58 3.51 -2.19
C GLY A 164 -1.33 5.00 -2.26
N LEU A 165 -0.74 5.60 -1.25
CA LEU A 165 -0.49 7.05 -1.19
C LEU A 165 -1.77 7.90 -1.36
N ALA A 166 -2.96 7.34 -1.15
CA ALA A 166 -4.20 8.10 -1.11
C ALA A 166 -4.27 8.95 0.17
N ARG A 167 -5.21 9.91 0.22
CA ARG A 167 -5.54 10.61 1.46
C ARG A 167 -5.99 9.63 2.54
N GLY A 168 -5.91 10.04 3.78
CA GLY A 168 -6.48 9.33 4.92
C GLY A 168 -5.62 8.17 5.39
N ILE A 169 -6.19 6.97 5.44
CA ILE A 169 -5.52 5.78 6.01
C ILE A 169 -4.21 5.46 5.30
N ASP A 170 -4.15 5.54 3.97
CA ASP A 170 -2.94 5.28 3.21
C ASP A 170 -1.79 6.21 3.63
N SER A 171 -2.06 7.52 3.69
CA SER A 171 -1.07 8.52 4.13
C SER A 171 -0.64 8.29 5.58
N ALA A 172 -1.58 7.99 6.48
CA ALA A 172 -1.31 7.71 7.88
C ALA A 172 -0.42 6.47 8.06
N ALA A 173 -0.65 5.43 7.27
CA ALA A 173 0.17 4.23 7.25
C ALA A 173 1.60 4.52 6.81
N HIS A 174 1.78 5.29 5.72
CA HIS A 174 3.11 5.69 5.27
C HIS A 174 3.86 6.51 6.32
N VAL A 175 3.20 7.49 6.93
CA VAL A 175 3.79 8.32 8.01
C VAL A 175 4.22 7.45 9.19
N GLY A 176 3.41 6.45 9.58
CA GLY A 176 3.73 5.54 10.68
C GLY A 176 4.96 4.68 10.41
N ALA A 177 5.17 4.23 9.17
CA ALA A 177 6.26 3.35 8.77
C ALA A 177 7.53 4.10 8.31
N LEU A 178 7.40 5.39 8.01
CA LEU A 178 8.53 6.22 7.56
C LEU A 178 9.65 6.23 8.62
N SER A 179 10.89 6.06 8.17
CA SER A 179 12.08 6.03 9.05
C SER A 179 12.08 4.91 10.09
N ARG A 180 11.33 3.82 9.85
CA ARG A 180 11.34 2.60 10.67
C ARG A 180 12.15 1.49 9.97
N ALA A 181 12.52 0.47 10.75
CA ALA A 181 13.32 -0.67 10.24
C ALA A 181 12.68 -1.34 9.00
N GLY A 182 11.36 -1.47 8.97
CA GLY A 182 10.58 -1.96 7.83
C GLY A 182 10.59 -1.03 6.64
N GLY A 183 10.40 0.26 6.89
CA GLY A 183 10.16 1.24 5.83
C GLY A 183 8.80 1.10 5.16
N THR A 184 8.61 1.77 4.03
CA THR A 184 7.31 1.76 3.35
C THR A 184 7.42 1.77 1.82
N ILE A 185 6.43 1.15 1.15
CA ILE A 185 6.26 1.09 -0.30
C ILE A 185 4.98 1.83 -0.67
N ALA A 186 5.12 2.92 -1.44
CA ALA A 186 3.98 3.61 -2.01
C ALA A 186 3.74 3.16 -3.45
N VAL A 187 2.56 2.59 -3.74
CA VAL A 187 2.20 2.21 -5.11
C VAL A 187 1.27 3.24 -5.69
N LEU A 188 1.57 3.78 -6.87
CA LEU A 188 0.78 4.83 -7.52
C LEU A 188 -0.18 4.28 -8.57
N GLY A 189 -1.34 4.91 -8.73
CA GLY A 189 -2.27 4.67 -9.83
C GLY A 189 -2.06 5.60 -11.02
N THR A 190 -1.00 6.40 -10.97
CA THR A 190 -0.53 7.39 -11.97
C THR A 190 0.91 7.07 -12.33
N GLY A 191 1.52 7.77 -13.28
CA GLY A 191 2.96 7.70 -13.47
C GLY A 191 3.74 8.00 -12.20
N VAL A 192 4.91 7.39 -12.04
CA VAL A 192 5.74 7.59 -10.85
C VAL A 192 6.21 9.04 -10.69
N ASP A 193 6.21 9.80 -11.76
CA ASP A 193 6.52 11.22 -11.87
C ASP A 193 5.30 12.14 -11.65
N ALA A 194 4.09 11.59 -11.64
CA ALA A 194 2.83 12.30 -11.53
C ALA A 194 2.08 11.91 -10.25
N VAL A 195 2.65 12.30 -9.08
CA VAL A 195 2.06 11.95 -7.76
C VAL A 195 0.63 12.47 -7.63
N TYR A 196 -0.28 11.59 -7.28
CA TYR A 196 -1.68 11.93 -6.99
C TYR A 196 -2.16 11.23 -5.70
N PRO A 197 -2.82 11.96 -4.76
CA PRO A 197 -3.17 13.37 -4.85
C PRO A 197 -1.94 14.30 -4.70
N PRO A 198 -1.96 15.54 -5.26
CA PRO A 198 -0.78 16.43 -5.27
C PRO A 198 -0.26 16.80 -3.88
N GLU A 199 -1.13 16.88 -2.87
CA GLU A 199 -0.75 17.18 -1.48
C GLU A 199 0.14 16.10 -0.85
N ASN A 200 0.15 14.88 -1.38
CA ASN A 200 1.00 13.80 -0.90
C ASN A 200 2.37 13.75 -1.61
N ARG A 201 2.71 14.78 -2.41
CA ARG A 201 4.01 14.83 -3.12
C ARG A 201 5.18 14.80 -2.14
N SER A 202 5.15 15.65 -1.12
CA SER A 202 6.20 15.69 -0.09
C SER A 202 6.34 14.35 0.67
N LEU A 203 5.23 13.64 0.89
CA LEU A 203 5.27 12.31 1.48
C LEU A 203 5.90 11.28 0.53
N ALA A 204 5.60 11.35 -0.78
CA ALA A 204 6.25 10.49 -1.78
C ALA A 204 7.76 10.74 -1.84
N ASP A 205 8.19 12.00 -1.77
CA ASP A 205 9.60 12.37 -1.76
C ASP A 205 10.28 11.85 -0.47
N ALA A 206 9.68 12.05 0.68
CA ALA A 206 10.18 11.54 1.96
C ALA A 206 10.27 10.00 1.98
N ILE A 207 9.35 9.28 1.34
CA ILE A 207 9.41 7.82 1.20
C ILE A 207 10.62 7.41 0.37
N ALA A 208 10.83 8.04 -0.79
CA ALA A 208 11.92 7.70 -1.69
C ALA A 208 13.30 8.01 -1.09
N GLU A 209 13.41 9.10 -0.34
CA GLU A 209 14.64 9.55 0.32
C GLU A 209 14.91 8.81 1.64
N GLY A 210 13.86 8.37 2.32
CA GLY A 210 13.92 7.68 3.62
C GLY A 210 14.15 6.17 3.55
N GLY A 211 14.66 5.63 2.44
CA GLY A 211 14.93 4.19 2.28
C GLY A 211 13.71 3.35 1.92
N GLY A 212 12.58 3.97 1.64
CA GLY A 212 11.40 3.33 1.03
C GLY A 212 11.43 3.40 -0.49
N VAL A 213 10.33 3.03 -1.13
CA VAL A 213 10.21 3.08 -2.59
C VAL A 213 8.82 3.53 -3.04
N VAL A 214 8.79 4.37 -4.05
CA VAL A 214 7.58 4.77 -4.78
C VAL A 214 7.54 3.99 -6.09
N LEU A 215 6.44 3.26 -6.32
CA LEU A 215 6.27 2.37 -7.46
C LEU A 215 5.11 2.80 -8.35
N SER A 216 5.25 2.56 -9.63
CA SER A 216 4.13 2.61 -10.58
C SER A 216 4.28 1.60 -11.71
N GLU A 217 3.16 1.03 -12.15
CA GLU A 217 3.05 0.27 -13.40
C GLU A 217 2.68 1.19 -14.58
N MET A 218 2.31 2.44 -14.30
CA MET A 218 1.86 3.37 -15.34
C MET A 218 3.06 4.04 -16.01
N PRO A 219 3.01 4.26 -17.35
CA PRO A 219 4.02 5.04 -18.05
C PRO A 219 4.21 6.44 -17.45
N LEU A 220 5.38 7.02 -17.64
CA LEU A 220 5.66 8.40 -17.24
C LEU A 220 4.61 9.36 -17.83
N GLY A 221 4.32 10.44 -17.12
CA GLY A 221 3.31 11.43 -17.51
C GLY A 221 1.86 10.95 -17.40
N SER A 222 1.61 9.70 -16.96
CA SER A 222 0.24 9.21 -16.79
C SER A 222 -0.46 9.91 -15.64
N GLY A 223 -1.44 10.78 -15.98
CA GLY A 223 -2.28 11.46 -15.00
C GLY A 223 -3.32 10.53 -14.34
N PRO A 224 -4.07 11.06 -13.35
CA PRO A 224 -5.08 10.28 -12.63
C PRO A 224 -6.25 9.89 -13.55
N ARG A 225 -6.55 8.59 -13.61
CA ARG A 225 -7.69 8.01 -14.32
C ARG A 225 -8.43 7.05 -13.40
N LYS A 226 -9.77 7.00 -13.50
CA LYS A 226 -10.60 6.10 -12.66
C LYS A 226 -10.16 4.64 -12.75
N SER A 227 -9.73 4.17 -13.92
CA SER A 227 -9.25 2.80 -14.15
C SER A 227 -7.86 2.52 -13.57
N GLY A 228 -7.02 3.52 -13.33
CA GLY A 228 -5.67 3.36 -12.79
C GLY A 228 -5.67 2.89 -11.32
N PHE A 229 -6.64 3.34 -10.53
CA PHE A 229 -6.69 3.01 -9.10
C PHE A 229 -7.00 1.53 -8.81
N PRO A 230 -8.03 0.90 -9.43
CA PRO A 230 -8.26 -0.54 -9.28
C PRO A 230 -7.08 -1.38 -9.81
N ARG A 231 -6.49 -0.95 -10.93
CA ARG A 231 -5.32 -1.62 -11.49
C ARG A 231 -4.12 -1.60 -10.54
N ARG A 232 -3.87 -0.47 -9.88
CA ARG A 232 -2.84 -0.31 -8.86
C ARG A 232 -3.10 -1.20 -7.62
N ASN A 233 -4.37 -1.34 -7.19
CA ASN A 233 -4.72 -2.08 -5.99
C ASN A 233 -4.28 -3.56 -6.06
N ARG A 234 -4.27 -4.19 -7.27
CA ARG A 234 -3.76 -5.56 -7.42
C ARG A 234 -2.25 -5.65 -7.13
N VAL A 235 -1.51 -4.58 -7.42
CA VAL A 235 -0.07 -4.53 -7.12
C VAL A 235 0.14 -4.45 -5.63
N ILE A 236 -0.64 -3.62 -4.91
CA ILE A 236 -0.58 -3.55 -3.44
C ILE A 236 -0.89 -4.92 -2.82
N ALA A 237 -1.99 -5.56 -3.22
CA ALA A 237 -2.37 -6.87 -2.73
C ALA A 237 -1.30 -7.94 -3.07
N GLY A 238 -0.78 -7.90 -4.29
CA GLY A 238 0.22 -8.86 -4.77
C GLY A 238 1.58 -8.76 -4.09
N LEU A 239 2.01 -7.55 -3.70
CA LEU A 239 3.25 -7.33 -2.95
C LEU A 239 3.18 -7.89 -1.53
N SER A 240 1.97 -7.99 -0.97
CA SER A 240 1.78 -8.13 0.46
C SER A 240 1.50 -9.58 0.86
N LEU A 241 1.91 -9.97 2.07
CA LEU A 241 1.55 -11.21 2.73
C LEU A 241 0.08 -11.20 3.18
N GLY A 242 -0.43 -10.01 3.51
CA GLY A 242 -1.81 -9.76 3.89
C GLY A 242 -2.18 -8.29 3.75
N VAL A 243 -3.47 -7.99 3.93
CA VAL A 243 -4.02 -6.65 3.83
C VAL A 243 -4.80 -6.31 5.09
N LEU A 244 -4.38 -5.26 5.81
CA LEU A 244 -5.09 -4.69 6.95
C LEU A 244 -6.01 -3.55 6.47
N VAL A 245 -7.30 -3.65 6.77
CA VAL A 245 -8.30 -2.61 6.53
C VAL A 245 -8.66 -1.93 7.84
N VAL A 246 -8.32 -0.63 7.97
CA VAL A 246 -8.52 0.11 9.22
C VAL A 246 -9.92 0.69 9.33
N GLU A 247 -10.36 1.43 8.33
CA GLU A 247 -11.73 1.96 8.21
C GLU A 247 -12.19 1.86 6.76
N ALA A 248 -13.41 1.40 6.52
CA ALA A 248 -13.99 1.31 5.19
C ALA A 248 -15.52 1.43 5.23
N ALA A 249 -16.06 2.31 4.41
CA ALA A 249 -17.48 2.26 4.07
C ALA A 249 -17.77 1.12 3.10
N LEU A 250 -19.03 0.65 2.98
CA LEU A 250 -19.42 -0.46 2.11
C LEU A 250 -19.04 -0.31 0.63
N ARG A 251 -18.87 0.94 0.15
CA ARG A 251 -18.45 1.23 -1.23
C ARG A 251 -17.01 1.72 -1.33
N SER A 252 -16.19 1.46 -0.31
CA SER A 252 -14.79 1.88 -0.30
C SER A 252 -13.95 1.11 -1.31
N GLY A 253 -13.05 1.81 -2.01
CA GLY A 253 -12.05 1.18 -2.88
C GLY A 253 -11.07 0.25 -2.14
N SER A 254 -10.90 0.40 -0.83
CA SER A 254 -10.09 -0.49 0.01
C SER A 254 -10.63 -1.91 0.08
N LEU A 255 -11.98 -2.09 -0.04
CA LEU A 255 -12.60 -3.41 -0.12
C LEU A 255 -12.21 -4.15 -1.42
N ILE A 256 -11.90 -3.42 -2.49
CA ILE A 256 -11.37 -4.02 -3.73
C ILE A 256 -9.98 -4.61 -3.46
N THR A 257 -9.12 -3.88 -2.74
CA THR A 257 -7.78 -4.38 -2.38
C THR A 257 -7.87 -5.61 -1.48
N ALA A 258 -8.76 -5.61 -0.49
CA ALA A 258 -9.01 -6.76 0.38
C ALA A 258 -9.49 -7.99 -0.40
N ARG A 259 -10.44 -7.81 -1.34
CA ARG A 259 -10.91 -8.89 -2.20
C ARG A 259 -9.79 -9.45 -3.08
N LEU A 260 -9.01 -8.59 -3.73
CA LEU A 260 -7.87 -9.00 -4.57
C LEU A 260 -6.81 -9.75 -3.76
N ALA A 261 -6.61 -9.39 -2.50
CA ALA A 261 -5.72 -10.12 -1.59
C ALA A 261 -6.26 -11.53 -1.30
N ALA A 262 -7.54 -11.66 -0.95
CA ALA A 262 -8.18 -12.96 -0.72
C ALA A 262 -8.15 -13.85 -1.99
N GLU A 263 -8.44 -13.29 -3.17
CA GLU A 263 -8.34 -13.99 -4.46
C GLU A 263 -6.90 -14.46 -4.77
N ALA A 264 -5.90 -13.75 -4.27
CA ALA A 264 -4.49 -14.14 -4.37
C ALA A 264 -4.02 -15.07 -3.22
N GLY A 265 -4.92 -15.56 -2.38
CA GLY A 265 -4.59 -16.43 -1.23
C GLY A 265 -3.84 -15.71 -0.12
N ARG A 266 -4.03 -14.39 0.04
CA ARG A 266 -3.42 -13.58 1.09
C ARG A 266 -4.38 -13.37 2.25
N ASP A 267 -3.85 -13.24 3.45
CA ASP A 267 -4.65 -12.94 4.63
C ASP A 267 -5.30 -11.56 4.54
N VAL A 268 -6.53 -11.47 5.02
CA VAL A 268 -7.25 -10.20 5.15
C VAL A 268 -7.54 -9.96 6.62
N PHE A 269 -7.12 -8.80 7.10
CA PHE A 269 -7.30 -8.33 8.46
C PHE A 269 -8.22 -7.12 8.46
N ALA A 270 -9.08 -7.00 9.45
CA ALA A 270 -9.99 -5.86 9.57
C ALA A 270 -10.09 -5.40 11.01
N ILE A 271 -9.96 -4.09 11.23
CA ILE A 271 -10.17 -3.48 12.54
C ILE A 271 -11.68 -3.31 12.76
N PRO A 272 -12.22 -3.84 13.89
CA PRO A 272 -13.62 -3.63 14.24
C PRO A 272 -13.87 -2.17 14.61
N GLY A 273 -15.13 -1.79 14.70
CA GLY A 273 -15.53 -0.46 15.16
C GLY A 273 -17.01 -0.44 15.53
N SER A 274 -17.54 0.76 15.81
CA SER A 274 -18.94 0.92 16.19
C SER A 274 -19.86 0.48 15.05
N ILE A 275 -20.92 -0.27 15.39
CA ILE A 275 -21.99 -0.66 14.45
C ILE A 275 -22.76 0.55 13.90
N HIS A 276 -22.68 1.68 14.58
CA HIS A 276 -23.30 2.95 14.17
C HIS A 276 -22.40 3.76 13.22
N SER A 277 -21.11 3.44 13.15
CA SER A 277 -20.17 4.13 12.26
C SER A 277 -20.30 3.63 10.81
N PRO A 278 -20.61 4.49 9.84
CA PRO A 278 -20.60 4.12 8.43
C PRO A 278 -19.23 3.61 7.94
N LEU A 279 -18.14 4.08 8.55
CA LEU A 279 -16.75 3.71 8.19
C LEU A 279 -16.34 2.36 8.76
N SER A 280 -17.08 1.78 9.70
CA SER A 280 -16.82 0.43 10.21
C SER A 280 -17.56 -0.67 9.44
N ARG A 281 -18.60 -0.31 8.67
CA ARG A 281 -19.47 -1.27 7.98
C ARG A 281 -18.72 -2.14 6.96
N GLY A 282 -17.72 -1.58 6.28
CA GLY A 282 -16.88 -2.34 5.35
C GLY A 282 -15.98 -3.33 6.07
N CYS A 283 -15.38 -2.96 7.20
CA CYS A 283 -14.60 -3.86 8.04
C CYS A 283 -15.48 -4.99 8.60
N HIS A 284 -16.69 -4.68 9.08
CA HIS A 284 -17.64 -5.70 9.55
C HIS A 284 -18.07 -6.65 8.43
N LEU A 285 -18.24 -6.15 7.20
CA LEU A 285 -18.52 -7.00 6.04
C LEU A 285 -17.37 -7.97 5.77
N LEU A 286 -16.12 -7.49 5.79
CA LEU A 286 -14.93 -8.32 5.60
C LEU A 286 -14.82 -9.40 6.69
N ILE A 287 -15.04 -9.03 7.97
CA ILE A 287 -15.03 -9.98 9.10
C ILE A 287 -16.09 -11.08 8.89
N LYS A 288 -17.32 -10.71 8.49
CA LYS A 288 -18.39 -11.68 8.15
C LYS A 288 -18.02 -12.57 6.97
N GLN A 289 -17.14 -12.14 6.09
CA GLN A 289 -16.62 -12.91 4.94
C GLN A 289 -15.37 -13.72 5.27
N GLY A 290 -14.94 -13.75 6.54
CA GLY A 290 -13.81 -14.54 6.99
C GLY A 290 -12.50 -13.76 7.16
N ALA A 291 -12.51 -12.43 7.02
CA ALA A 291 -11.35 -11.62 7.39
C ALA A 291 -11.11 -11.72 8.92
N ARG A 292 -9.84 -11.77 9.31
CA ARG A 292 -9.47 -11.83 10.72
C ARG A 292 -9.70 -10.51 11.40
N LEU A 293 -10.46 -10.53 12.50
CA LEU A 293 -10.60 -9.38 13.37
C LEU A 293 -9.29 -9.15 14.09
N VAL A 294 -8.80 -7.90 14.09
CA VAL A 294 -7.57 -7.50 14.79
C VAL A 294 -7.80 -6.27 15.65
N GLU A 295 -7.27 -6.31 16.87
CA GLU A 295 -7.33 -5.23 17.84
C GLU A 295 -5.95 -4.64 18.10
N CYS A 296 -4.88 -5.41 17.86
CA CYS A 296 -3.51 -4.96 18.02
C CYS A 296 -2.58 -5.52 16.90
N ALA A 297 -1.39 -4.98 16.80
CA ALA A 297 -0.41 -5.42 15.80
C ALA A 297 0.05 -6.88 16.00
N GLN A 298 0.00 -7.37 17.24
CA GLN A 298 0.36 -8.76 17.56
C GLN A 298 -0.61 -9.76 16.93
N ASP A 299 -1.89 -9.40 16.77
CA ASP A 299 -2.88 -10.27 16.12
C ASP A 299 -2.50 -10.50 14.64
N VAL A 300 -1.96 -9.47 13.99
CA VAL A 300 -1.45 -9.58 12.61
C VAL A 300 -0.19 -10.43 12.57
N LEU A 301 0.75 -10.21 13.48
CA LEU A 301 2.05 -10.91 13.50
C LEU A 301 1.89 -12.39 13.79
N SER A 302 0.94 -12.79 14.65
CA SER A 302 0.69 -14.19 14.99
C SER A 302 0.19 -15.02 13.83
N GLU A 303 -0.42 -14.39 12.83
CA GLU A 303 -0.93 -15.03 11.62
C GLU A 303 0.10 -15.10 10.46
N LEU A 304 1.22 -14.40 10.61
CA LEU A 304 2.29 -14.42 9.60
C LEU A 304 3.36 -15.44 10.03
N PRO A 305 3.58 -16.55 9.29
CA PRO A 305 4.42 -17.68 9.75
C PRO A 305 5.84 -17.29 10.18
N GLN A 306 6.44 -16.30 9.52
CA GLN A 306 7.80 -15.84 9.84
C GLN A 306 7.88 -14.94 11.09
N PHE A 307 6.73 -14.51 11.63
CA PHE A 307 6.62 -13.69 12.84
C PHE A 307 5.86 -14.40 13.96
N ALA A 308 5.43 -15.67 13.74
CA ALA A 308 4.73 -16.46 14.73
C ALA A 308 5.59 -16.70 15.98
N PRO A 309 4.99 -16.82 17.19
CA PRO A 309 5.72 -17.14 18.41
C PRO A 309 6.55 -18.42 18.26
N GLY A 310 7.87 -18.31 18.30
CA GLY A 310 8.83 -19.42 18.08
C GLY A 310 9.82 -19.17 16.96
N ALA A 311 9.63 -18.19 16.11
CA ALA A 311 10.54 -17.83 15.00
C ALA A 311 11.74 -16.95 15.43
N GLY A 312 11.99 -16.76 16.74
CA GLY A 312 13.07 -15.95 17.30
C GLY A 312 12.57 -14.83 18.20
N PRO A 313 13.44 -14.18 18.99
CA PRO A 313 13.02 -13.16 19.93
C PRO A 313 12.53 -11.90 19.22
N LEU A 314 11.22 -11.71 19.13
CA LEU A 314 10.65 -10.41 18.85
C LEU A 314 10.85 -9.50 20.07
N PRO A 315 11.28 -8.24 19.91
CA PRO A 315 11.25 -7.31 21.02
C PRO A 315 9.80 -7.18 21.50
N ARG A 316 9.56 -7.59 22.73
CA ARG A 316 8.26 -7.40 23.40
C ARG A 316 8.06 -5.91 23.66
N SER A 317 7.55 -5.19 22.68
CA SER A 317 7.05 -3.84 22.87
C SER A 317 5.55 -3.90 23.12
N GLY A 318 5.17 -3.71 24.39
CA GLY A 318 3.79 -3.44 24.80
C GLY A 318 2.85 -4.63 24.62
N GLY A 319 2.42 -5.22 25.76
CA GLY A 319 1.24 -6.07 25.81
C GLY A 319 0.01 -5.33 25.24
N PRO A 320 -1.13 -6.03 25.04
CA PRO A 320 -2.37 -5.37 24.68
C PRO A 320 -2.56 -4.20 25.63
N PRO A 321 -3.04 -3.03 25.14
CA PRO A 321 -3.42 -1.99 26.09
C PRO A 321 -4.35 -2.67 27.08
N GLY A 322 -3.82 -2.90 28.29
CA GLY A 322 -4.60 -3.51 29.36
C GLY A 322 -5.91 -2.78 29.41
N ALA A 323 -7.02 -3.47 29.63
CA ALA A 323 -8.34 -2.85 29.77
C ALA A 323 -8.11 -1.56 30.56
N ALA A 324 -8.21 -0.43 29.86
CA ALA A 324 -7.84 0.86 30.42
C ALA A 324 -8.65 0.97 31.71
N ALA A 325 -7.97 1.17 32.83
CA ALA A 325 -8.65 1.46 34.09
C ALA A 325 -9.69 2.53 33.77
N PRO A 326 -10.90 2.46 34.33
CA PRO A 326 -11.94 3.43 34.04
C PRO A 326 -11.35 4.81 34.21
N ASP A 327 -11.44 5.64 33.16
CA ASP A 327 -10.87 6.98 33.17
C ASP A 327 -11.48 7.72 34.35
N PRO A 328 -10.67 8.38 35.21
CA PRO A 328 -11.19 9.11 36.35
C PRO A 328 -12.07 10.29 35.93
N ASP A 329 -12.08 10.69 34.66
CA ASP A 329 -12.95 11.73 34.13
C ASP A 329 -14.31 11.17 33.69
N PRO A 330 -15.42 11.55 34.38
CA PRO A 330 -16.73 11.02 34.07
C PRO A 330 -17.19 11.35 32.63
N LEU A 331 -16.79 12.53 32.08
CA LEU A 331 -17.16 12.93 30.72
C LEU A 331 -16.48 12.02 29.68
N LEU A 332 -15.22 11.68 29.86
CA LEU A 332 -14.50 10.78 28.96
C LEU A 332 -15.04 9.35 29.01
N SER A 333 -15.49 8.91 30.19
CA SER A 333 -16.14 7.62 30.35
C SER A 333 -17.47 7.54 29.59
N LEU A 334 -18.30 8.59 29.66
CA LEU A 334 -19.57 8.68 28.94
C LEU A 334 -19.39 8.90 27.44
N MET A 335 -18.36 9.63 27.06
CA MET A 335 -18.05 9.95 25.66
C MET A 335 -17.68 8.71 24.83
N GLY A 336 -17.05 7.71 25.46
CA GLY A 336 -16.53 6.54 24.76
C GLY A 336 -15.43 6.91 23.75
N TRP A 337 -15.30 6.11 22.67
CA TRP A 337 -14.24 6.28 21.67
C TRP A 337 -14.74 6.82 20.33
N ASP A 338 -16.08 6.86 20.14
CA ASP A 338 -16.70 7.39 18.91
C ASP A 338 -16.82 8.92 18.97
N PRO A 339 -16.80 9.61 17.81
CA PRO A 339 -17.03 11.04 17.74
C PRO A 339 -18.43 11.42 18.25
N GLN A 340 -18.50 12.29 19.28
CA GLN A 340 -19.73 12.73 19.93
C GLN A 340 -19.95 14.23 19.77
N GLY A 341 -21.22 14.64 19.52
CA GLY A 341 -21.64 16.03 19.60
C GLY A 341 -22.00 16.41 21.03
N ILE A 342 -21.99 17.71 21.35
CA ILE A 342 -22.42 18.20 22.67
C ILE A 342 -23.85 17.74 22.99
N ASP A 343 -24.75 17.82 22.03
CA ASP A 343 -26.15 17.41 22.22
C ASP A 343 -26.28 15.92 22.55
N SER A 344 -25.44 15.07 21.94
CA SER A 344 -25.40 13.65 22.25
C SER A 344 -24.89 13.40 23.67
N LEU A 345 -23.89 14.14 24.12
CA LEU A 345 -23.35 14.04 25.48
C LEU A 345 -24.35 14.53 26.53
N VAL A 346 -25.14 15.58 26.24
CA VAL A 346 -26.25 16.01 27.06
C VAL A 346 -27.31 14.91 27.21
N ALA A 347 -27.67 14.27 26.08
CA ALA A 347 -28.62 13.16 26.07
C ALA A 347 -28.14 11.93 26.85
N LEU A 348 -26.81 11.71 26.94
CA LEU A 348 -26.21 10.66 27.74
C LEU A 348 -26.08 10.99 29.24
N GLY A 349 -26.57 12.18 29.65
CA GLY A 349 -26.57 12.58 31.05
C GLY A 349 -25.27 13.17 31.55
N ALA A 350 -24.40 13.64 30.66
CA ALA A 350 -23.08 14.23 30.99
C ALA A 350 -23.19 15.63 31.68
N GLY A 351 -24.40 16.21 31.79
CA GLY A 351 -24.66 17.53 32.35
C GLY A 351 -25.29 18.48 31.34
N ASP A 352 -25.32 19.79 31.68
CA ASP A 352 -25.81 20.78 30.74
C ASP A 352 -24.76 21.12 29.66
N GLY A 353 -25.26 21.60 28.49
CA GLY A 353 -24.38 21.85 27.32
C GLY A 353 -23.26 22.87 27.56
N ARG A 354 -23.44 23.85 28.48
CA ARG A 354 -22.38 24.85 28.80
C ARG A 354 -21.24 24.22 29.60
N ASN A 355 -21.61 23.42 30.59
CA ASN A 355 -20.60 22.71 31.42
C ASN A 355 -19.83 21.67 30.58
N ILE A 356 -20.55 20.94 29.70
CA ILE A 356 -19.91 19.99 28.77
C ILE A 356 -18.96 20.72 27.81
N ALA A 357 -19.38 21.84 27.22
CA ALA A 357 -18.53 22.61 26.30
C ALA A 357 -17.26 23.14 26.99
N ALA A 358 -17.37 23.67 28.22
CA ALA A 358 -16.23 24.11 28.99
C ALA A 358 -15.26 22.96 29.31
N ARG A 359 -15.81 21.81 29.72
CA ARG A 359 -14.99 20.63 30.03
C ARG A 359 -14.32 20.02 28.80
N LEU A 360 -15.02 19.99 27.65
CA LEU A 360 -14.44 19.53 26.39
C LEU A 360 -13.30 20.43 25.93
N LEU A 361 -13.39 21.75 26.10
CA LEU A 361 -12.32 22.68 25.81
C LEU A 361 -11.09 22.43 26.70
N GLU A 362 -11.28 22.20 27.99
CA GLU A 362 -10.21 21.85 28.92
C GLU A 362 -9.51 20.52 28.51
N LEU A 363 -10.30 19.51 28.14
CA LEU A 363 -9.81 18.22 27.67
C LEU A 363 -9.09 18.34 26.30
N GLU A 364 -9.53 19.24 25.44
CA GLU A 364 -8.87 19.57 24.18
C GLU A 364 -7.50 20.23 24.43
N LEU A 365 -7.44 21.23 25.32
CA LEU A 365 -6.20 21.91 25.69
C LEU A 365 -5.19 20.96 26.38
N THR A 366 -5.69 19.99 27.14
CA THR A 366 -4.83 18.96 27.76
C THR A 366 -4.53 17.77 26.82
N GLY A 367 -5.01 17.82 25.58
CA GLY A 367 -4.72 16.81 24.56
C GLY A 367 -5.42 15.47 24.78
N ARG A 368 -6.50 15.41 25.58
CA ARG A 368 -7.26 14.20 25.87
C ARG A 368 -8.46 14.00 24.93
N VAL A 369 -8.87 15.05 24.22
CA VAL A 369 -9.95 15.07 23.25
C VAL A 369 -9.52 15.86 22.01
N ASP A 370 -9.94 15.43 20.82
CA ASP A 370 -9.77 16.16 19.57
C ASP A 370 -11.13 16.75 19.14
N ARG A 371 -11.15 18.00 18.72
CA ARG A 371 -12.27 18.59 18.03
C ARG A 371 -12.17 18.30 16.53
N LEU A 372 -13.20 17.72 15.96
CA LEU A 372 -13.29 17.40 14.54
C LEU A 372 -13.81 18.60 13.72
N THR A 373 -13.58 18.59 12.42
CA THR A 373 -13.99 19.65 11.48
C THR A 373 -15.50 19.82 11.39
N ASP A 374 -16.27 18.80 11.75
CA ASP A 374 -17.73 18.81 11.79
C ASP A 374 -18.31 19.26 13.15
N GLY A 375 -17.45 19.71 14.07
CA GLY A 375 -17.81 20.21 15.38
C GLY A 375 -17.99 19.14 16.45
N ARG A 376 -17.87 17.85 16.13
CA ARG A 376 -17.88 16.76 17.10
C ARG A 376 -16.53 16.64 17.82
N TYR A 377 -16.53 15.96 18.95
CA TYR A 377 -15.35 15.71 19.76
C TYR A 377 -15.07 14.21 19.82
N GLN A 378 -13.80 13.83 19.81
CA GLN A 378 -13.36 12.44 19.89
C GLN A 378 -12.27 12.30 20.96
N ARG A 379 -12.42 11.29 21.83
CA ARG A 379 -11.43 10.95 22.85
C ARG A 379 -10.11 10.55 22.20
N ARG A 380 -9.00 11.01 22.78
CA ARG A 380 -7.64 10.53 22.47
C ARG A 380 -7.33 9.27 23.28
N ALA A 381 -6.63 8.31 22.62
CA ALA A 381 -6.10 7.11 23.26
C ALA A 381 -4.81 7.41 24.03
#